data_2bbcb13f1ca50e7c37ace78052d2d8d1
#
_entry.id   2bbcb13f1ca50e7c37ace78052d2d8d1
#
_cell.length_a   1.000
_cell.length_b   1.000
_cell.length_c   1.000
_cell.angle_alpha   90.00
_cell.angle_beta   90.00
_cell.angle_gamma   90.00
#
_symmetry.space_group_name_H-M   'P 1'
#
loop_
_entity.id
_entity.type
_entity.pdbx_description
1 polymer ?
#
loop_
_entity_poly.entity_id
_entity_poly.type
_entity_poly.pdbx_seq_one_letter_code
_entity_poly.pdbx_strand_id
1 'polypeptide(L)'
;GKGMPPAKPVLFTIYDPSGVPVYADVTRGMTTEAYYYGGDFGRREDRYYAFFYLDRALYRPTDTVHFWGYLKPYRMNRGAMPSAVTVTLDPDGVNQQVRAAVQADGTFTGEFFFEQIVSQDYIVQATIPCTPYTDPYSGEVVSTRVLDSIYIDVKEFTTPAYTIAGEVDGIIYRYGDEVTATITPTFYDGTPLPNYPLEFSLFNPYSGNFEAVRTVTTDAQGVARVTFKAGEGVTEGK
;
A
#
# COMPACT_ATOMS: atom_id res chain seq x y z
N GLY A 1 1.18 30.53 22.37
CA GLY A 1 1.96 29.35 22.04
C GLY A 1 2.62 29.52 20.68
N LYS A 2 3.95 29.47 20.60
CA LYS A 2 4.67 29.44 19.32
C LYS A 2 4.46 28.06 18.73
N GLY A 3 3.73 27.97 17.61
CA GLY A 3 3.57 26.73 16.85
C GLY A 3 4.94 26.20 16.42
N MET A 4 5.16 24.89 16.56
CA MET A 4 6.33 24.23 15.99
C MET A 4 6.37 24.49 14.47
N PRO A 5 7.53 24.83 13.91
CA PRO A 5 7.65 24.94 12.47
C PRO A 5 7.32 23.59 11.81
N PRO A 6 6.67 23.59 10.64
CA PRO A 6 6.36 22.35 9.94
C PRO A 6 7.66 21.55 9.70
N ALA A 7 7.63 20.27 10.02
CA ALA A 7 8.75 19.37 9.75
C ALA A 7 9.08 19.42 8.26
N LYS A 8 10.35 19.71 7.92
CA LYS A 8 10.79 19.67 6.53
C LYS A 8 10.80 18.21 6.07
N PRO A 9 10.28 17.89 4.88
CA PRO A 9 10.36 16.54 4.34
C PRO A 9 11.85 16.13 4.21
N VAL A 10 12.17 14.96 4.73
CA VAL A 10 13.52 14.39 4.56
C VAL A 10 13.40 13.31 3.49
N LEU A 11 13.98 13.58 2.34
CA LEU A 11 14.04 12.66 1.22
C LEU A 11 15.38 11.91 1.26
N PHE A 12 15.34 10.58 1.35
CA PHE A 12 16.51 9.76 1.16
C PHE A 12 16.57 9.26 -0.28
N THR A 13 17.73 9.44 -0.90
CA THR A 13 18.03 8.83 -2.20
C THR A 13 18.90 7.61 -1.96
N ILE A 14 18.39 6.43 -2.27
CA ILE A 14 19.14 5.18 -2.26
C ILE A 14 19.41 4.83 -3.72
N TYR A 15 20.63 4.43 -4.02
CA TYR A 15 20.99 3.94 -5.35
C TYR A 15 20.94 2.41 -5.34
N ASP A 16 20.25 1.82 -6.30
CA ASP A 16 20.31 0.38 -6.51
C ASP A 16 21.71 -0.05 -7.01
N PRO A 17 22.03 -1.34 -7.07
CA PRO A 17 23.32 -1.81 -7.58
C PRO A 17 23.64 -1.41 -9.02
N SER A 18 22.66 -1.01 -9.81
CA SER A 18 22.81 -0.50 -11.18
C SER A 18 23.00 1.03 -11.23
N GLY A 19 22.95 1.72 -10.08
CA GLY A 19 23.13 3.16 -9.96
C GLY A 19 21.85 3.97 -10.23
N VAL A 20 20.68 3.34 -10.29
CA VAL A 20 19.40 4.03 -10.45
C VAL A 20 18.94 4.56 -9.08
N PRO A 21 18.61 5.87 -8.98
CA PRO A 21 18.13 6.43 -7.72
C PRO A 21 16.73 5.93 -7.38
N VAL A 22 16.57 5.37 -6.19
CA VAL A 22 15.28 5.05 -5.59
C VAL A 22 15.00 6.09 -4.51
N TYR A 23 13.88 6.79 -4.61
CA TYR A 23 13.49 7.82 -3.66
C TYR A 23 12.58 7.21 -2.60
N ALA A 24 12.95 7.35 -1.33
CA ALA A 24 12.09 7.00 -0.21
C ALA A 24 11.64 8.30 0.51
N ASP A 25 10.34 8.53 0.56
CA ASP A 25 9.77 9.59 1.38
C ASP A 25 9.66 9.11 2.82
N VAL A 26 10.55 9.61 3.67
CA VAL A 26 10.63 9.22 5.09
C VAL A 26 9.64 9.99 5.96
N THR A 27 8.99 11.02 5.45
CA THR A 27 8.03 11.80 6.22
C THR A 27 6.77 11.00 6.58
N ARG A 28 6.37 10.03 5.76
CA ARG A 28 5.26 9.12 6.07
C ARG A 28 5.59 8.02 7.07
N GLY A 29 6.84 7.57 7.14
CA GLY A 29 7.28 6.53 8.07
C GLY A 29 7.65 7.03 9.47
N MET A 30 7.86 8.34 9.66
CA MET A 30 8.19 8.91 10.97
C MET A 30 6.96 9.27 11.82
N THR A 31 5.76 9.16 11.29
CA THR A 31 4.52 9.53 11.97
C THR A 31 3.58 8.37 12.25
N THR A 32 3.96 7.15 11.98
CA THR A 32 3.32 6.00 12.60
C THR A 32 3.86 5.82 14.02
N GLU A 33 3.66 6.82 14.88
CA GLU A 33 3.16 6.46 16.19
C GLU A 33 1.90 5.66 15.86
N ALA A 34 1.97 4.34 16.03
CA ALA A 34 0.78 3.53 15.98
C ALA A 34 -0.23 4.20 16.92
N TYR A 35 -1.21 4.87 16.36
CA TYR A 35 -2.38 5.30 17.10
C TYR A 35 -3.16 4.04 17.43
N TYR A 36 -2.55 3.22 18.27
CA TYR A 36 -3.31 2.28 19.04
C TYR A 36 -4.19 3.11 19.95
N TYR A 37 -5.48 2.88 19.91
CA TYR A 37 -6.45 3.26 20.94
C TYR A 37 -6.15 2.51 22.24
N GLY A 38 -4.98 2.64 22.76
CA GLY A 38 -4.43 2.14 23.98
C GLY A 38 -3.13 2.87 24.15
N GLY A 39 -3.01 3.75 25.12
CA GLY A 39 -1.79 4.51 25.35
C GLY A 39 -0.61 3.56 25.37
N ASP A 40 0.52 3.99 24.80
CA ASP A 40 1.79 3.25 24.85
C ASP A 40 2.25 3.16 26.32
N PHE A 41 1.75 2.17 27.03
CA PHE A 41 2.05 1.90 28.45
C PHE A 41 3.39 1.19 28.66
N GLY A 42 4.05 0.80 27.56
CA GLY A 42 5.38 0.20 27.61
C GLY A 42 6.45 1.17 28.12
N ARG A 43 7.53 0.63 28.66
CA ARG A 43 8.65 1.44 29.13
C ARG A 43 9.26 2.21 27.96
N ARG A 44 9.62 3.50 28.20
CA ARG A 44 10.30 4.33 27.19
C ARG A 44 11.64 3.75 26.74
N GLU A 45 12.24 2.94 27.59
CA GLU A 45 13.52 2.25 27.36
C GLU A 45 13.44 1.18 26.27
N ASP A 46 12.23 0.68 25.97
CA ASP A 46 11.98 -0.34 24.95
C ASP A 46 11.48 0.27 23.63
N ARG A 47 11.62 1.57 23.43
CA ARG A 47 11.13 2.25 22.22
C ARG A 47 12.19 2.26 21.13
N TYR A 48 11.72 2.00 19.92
CA TYR A 48 12.52 2.05 18.70
C TYR A 48 11.82 2.92 17.65
N TYR A 49 12.59 3.63 16.85
CA TYR A 49 12.14 4.05 15.54
C TYR A 49 12.18 2.80 14.66
N ALA A 50 11.10 2.51 13.99
CA ALA A 50 10.99 1.36 13.13
C ALA A 50 10.51 1.77 11.74
N PHE A 51 11.03 1.08 10.74
CA PHE A 51 10.51 1.07 9.38
C PHE A 51 10.31 -0.37 8.99
N PHE A 52 9.17 -0.65 8.38
CA PHE A 52 8.84 -1.98 7.93
C PHE A 52 8.15 -1.88 6.57
N TYR A 53 8.61 -2.65 5.60
CA TYR A 53 8.13 -2.62 4.23
C TYR A 53 7.98 -4.03 3.69
N LEU A 54 6.99 -4.20 2.84
CA LEU A 54 6.77 -5.39 2.02
C LEU A 54 7.09 -5.04 0.56
N ASP A 55 7.45 -6.04 -0.23
CA ASP A 55 7.77 -5.87 -1.66
C ASP A 55 6.56 -5.39 -2.49
N ARG A 56 5.33 -5.64 -2.03
CA ARG A 56 4.08 -5.18 -2.66
C ARG A 56 2.92 -5.19 -1.67
N ALA A 57 1.76 -4.69 -2.10
CA ALA A 57 0.53 -4.65 -1.30
C ALA A 57 -0.53 -5.67 -1.75
N LEU A 58 -0.34 -6.27 -2.95
CA LEU A 58 -1.27 -7.24 -3.54
C LEU A 58 -0.53 -8.54 -3.85
N TYR A 59 -1.06 -9.64 -3.36
CA TYR A 59 -0.47 -10.99 -3.48
C TYR A 59 -1.50 -12.00 -3.96
N ARG A 60 -1.01 -13.11 -4.55
CA ARG A 60 -1.80 -14.31 -4.76
C ARG A 60 -1.74 -15.23 -3.54
N PRO A 61 -2.71 -16.11 -3.35
CA PRO A 61 -2.71 -17.09 -2.24
C PRO A 61 -1.49 -18.01 -2.17
N THR A 62 -0.66 -18.05 -3.20
CA THR A 62 0.54 -18.88 -3.31
C THR A 62 1.83 -18.07 -3.48
N ASP A 63 1.79 -16.76 -3.27
CA ASP A 63 2.96 -15.91 -3.43
C ASP A 63 3.91 -16.00 -2.24
N THR A 64 5.15 -15.62 -2.47
CA THR A 64 6.13 -15.31 -1.42
C THR A 64 6.07 -13.81 -1.13
N VAL A 65 6.00 -13.47 0.14
CA VAL A 65 6.10 -12.09 0.64
C VAL A 65 7.54 -11.85 1.08
N HIS A 66 8.17 -10.87 0.49
CA HIS A 66 9.47 -10.40 0.93
C HIS A 66 9.30 -9.15 1.78
N PHE A 67 10.02 -9.09 2.88
CA PHE A 67 9.99 -7.93 3.75
C PHE A 67 11.38 -7.41 4.09
N TRP A 68 11.43 -6.12 4.36
CA TRP A 68 12.59 -5.39 4.82
C TRP A 68 12.21 -4.44 5.93
N GLY A 69 13.09 -4.27 6.89
CA GLY A 69 12.89 -3.29 7.94
C GLY A 69 14.18 -2.79 8.55
N TYR A 70 14.02 -1.74 9.35
CA TYR A 70 15.12 -1.08 10.04
C TYR A 70 14.70 -0.65 11.44
N LEU A 71 15.54 -0.88 12.42
CA LEU A 71 15.35 -0.46 13.80
C LEU A 71 16.45 0.49 14.24
N LYS A 72 16.05 1.55 14.94
CA LYS A 72 16.96 2.45 15.63
C LYS A 72 16.45 2.72 17.04
N PRO A 73 17.26 2.54 18.09
CA PRO A 73 16.86 2.86 19.46
C PRO A 73 16.39 4.31 19.58
N TYR A 74 15.28 4.54 20.27
CA TYR A 74 14.87 5.88 20.63
C TYR A 74 15.87 6.51 21.60
N ARG A 75 15.96 7.85 21.66
CA ARG A 75 16.96 8.59 22.46
C ARG A 75 17.05 8.16 23.93
N MET A 76 15.95 7.69 24.50
CA MET A 76 15.87 7.25 25.90
C MET A 76 16.10 5.75 26.05
N ASN A 77 16.16 5.00 24.94
CA ASN A 77 16.39 3.57 24.98
C ASN A 77 17.87 3.29 25.24
N ARG A 78 18.16 2.63 26.37
CA ARG A 78 19.50 2.19 26.78
C ARG A 78 19.65 0.66 26.73
N GLY A 79 18.61 -0.03 26.28
CA GLY A 79 18.62 -1.47 26.12
C GLY A 79 19.49 -1.92 24.95
N ALA A 80 19.84 -3.19 24.93
CA ALA A 80 20.50 -3.81 23.79
C ALA A 80 19.51 -3.88 22.61
N MET A 81 20.03 -3.76 21.39
CA MET A 81 19.24 -4.03 20.20
C MET A 81 18.64 -5.44 20.28
N PRO A 82 17.37 -5.62 19.89
CA PRO A 82 16.78 -6.94 19.81
C PRO A 82 17.54 -7.77 18.78
N SER A 83 17.78 -9.04 19.09
CA SER A 83 18.48 -9.95 18.17
C SER A 83 17.65 -10.35 16.96
N ALA A 84 16.35 -10.18 17.04
CA ALA A 84 15.41 -10.51 15.96
C ALA A 84 14.11 -9.74 16.08
N VAL A 85 13.45 -9.58 14.93
CA VAL A 85 12.05 -9.15 14.78
C VAL A 85 11.23 -10.38 14.43
N THR A 86 10.06 -10.53 15.04
CA THR A 86 9.06 -11.53 14.63
C THR A 86 8.08 -10.85 13.69
N VAL A 87 7.96 -11.37 12.48
CA VAL A 87 6.97 -10.93 11.50
C VAL A 87 5.86 -11.98 11.45
N THR A 88 4.63 -11.56 11.71
CA THR A 88 3.46 -12.44 11.79
C THR A 88 2.46 -12.03 10.71
N LEU A 89 1.97 -13.00 9.96
CA LEU A 89 0.82 -12.84 9.08
C LEU A 89 -0.44 -13.10 9.91
N ASP A 90 -1.34 -12.11 9.90
CA ASP A 90 -2.65 -12.17 10.56
C ASP A 90 -2.58 -12.79 11.97
N PRO A 91 -2.08 -12.04 12.96
CA PRO A 91 -1.83 -12.55 14.31
C PRO A 91 -3.09 -13.16 14.96
N ASP A 92 -4.28 -12.77 14.51
CA ASP A 92 -5.56 -13.22 15.02
C ASP A 92 -6.15 -14.42 14.24
N GLY A 93 -5.58 -14.75 13.07
CA GLY A 93 -6.10 -15.76 12.16
C GLY A 93 -5.10 -16.83 11.75
N VAL A 94 -4.35 -16.60 10.67
CA VAL A 94 -3.43 -17.59 10.08
C VAL A 94 -2.21 -17.86 10.97
N ASN A 95 -1.77 -16.86 11.72
CA ASN A 95 -0.66 -16.92 12.68
C ASN A 95 0.65 -17.53 12.14
N GLN A 96 0.93 -17.34 10.86
CA GLN A 96 2.21 -17.71 10.28
C GLN A 96 3.28 -16.72 10.72
N GLN A 97 4.41 -17.24 11.24
CA GLN A 97 5.46 -16.39 11.82
C GLN A 97 6.82 -16.69 11.22
N VAL A 98 7.59 -15.61 11.00
CA VAL A 98 9.00 -15.67 10.63
C VAL A 98 9.82 -14.81 11.58
N ARG A 99 10.92 -15.36 12.08
CA ARG A 99 11.86 -14.64 12.93
C ARG A 99 13.04 -14.15 12.09
N ALA A 100 13.11 -12.85 11.86
CA ALA A 100 14.18 -12.21 11.11
C ALA A 100 15.27 -11.69 12.03
N ALA A 101 16.52 -12.05 11.78
CA ALA A 101 17.68 -11.56 12.56
C ALA A 101 17.91 -10.07 12.31
N VAL A 102 18.12 -9.30 13.38
CA VAL A 102 18.50 -7.89 13.29
C VAL A 102 20.00 -7.79 13.13
N GLN A 103 20.46 -7.13 12.08
CA GLN A 103 21.86 -6.90 11.78
C GLN A 103 22.47 -5.82 12.69
N ALA A 104 23.80 -5.71 12.71
CA ALA A 104 24.49 -4.72 13.55
C ALA A 104 24.12 -3.26 13.22
N ASP A 105 23.71 -2.98 12.00
CA ASP A 105 23.26 -1.68 11.55
C ASP A 105 21.77 -1.41 11.83
N GLY A 106 21.06 -2.39 12.39
CA GLY A 106 19.62 -2.32 12.70
C GLY A 106 18.69 -2.82 11.60
N THR A 107 19.22 -3.24 10.45
CA THR A 107 18.40 -3.79 9.36
C THR A 107 17.96 -5.22 9.66
N PHE A 108 16.81 -5.60 9.11
CA PHE A 108 16.31 -6.98 9.11
C PHE A 108 15.55 -7.25 7.81
N THR A 109 15.68 -8.47 7.32
CA THR A 109 15.00 -8.93 6.10
C THR A 109 14.52 -10.35 6.27
N GLY A 110 13.55 -10.74 5.49
CA GLY A 110 13.06 -12.12 5.45
C GLY A 110 11.96 -12.29 4.41
N GLU A 111 11.43 -13.49 4.40
CA GLU A 111 10.34 -13.87 3.52
C GLU A 111 9.45 -14.90 4.20
N PHE A 112 8.21 -14.98 3.76
CA PHE A 112 7.31 -16.08 4.09
C PHE A 112 6.46 -16.43 2.87
N PHE A 113 6.11 -17.69 2.76
CA PHE A 113 5.38 -18.25 1.64
C PHE A 113 3.94 -18.53 2.05
N PHE A 114 2.99 -18.14 1.19
CA PHE A 114 1.58 -18.45 1.40
C PHE A 114 1.27 -19.89 0.98
N GLU A 115 0.78 -20.70 1.90
CA GLU A 115 0.36 -22.06 1.63
C GLU A 115 -1.15 -22.10 1.28
N GLN A 116 -1.52 -21.53 0.10
CA GLN A 116 -2.91 -21.48 -0.38
C GLN A 116 -3.87 -20.84 0.62
N ILE A 117 -3.50 -19.67 1.13
CA ILE A 117 -4.36 -18.95 2.06
C ILE A 117 -5.63 -18.42 1.38
N VAL A 118 -6.65 -18.13 2.14
CA VAL A 118 -7.93 -17.61 1.64
C VAL A 118 -7.72 -16.22 1.05
N SER A 119 -8.41 -15.91 -0.05
CA SER A 119 -8.42 -14.58 -0.66
C SER A 119 -9.21 -13.60 0.21
N GLN A 120 -8.50 -12.71 0.89
CA GLN A 120 -9.04 -11.64 1.75
C GLN A 120 -7.94 -10.63 2.09
N ASP A 121 -8.29 -9.60 2.85
CA ASP A 121 -7.32 -8.67 3.43
C ASP A 121 -6.66 -9.30 4.66
N TYR A 122 -5.34 -9.13 4.78
CA TYR A 122 -4.56 -9.61 5.91
C TYR A 122 -3.72 -8.47 6.50
N ILE A 123 -3.30 -8.66 7.74
CA ILE A 123 -2.34 -7.79 8.41
C ILE A 123 -1.01 -8.52 8.53
N VAL A 124 0.06 -7.89 8.08
CA VAL A 124 1.43 -8.33 8.36
C VAL A 124 2.00 -7.43 9.46
N GLN A 125 2.30 -8.02 10.59
CA GLN A 125 2.73 -7.29 11.77
C GLN A 125 4.17 -7.63 12.16
N ALA A 126 4.99 -6.62 12.40
CA ALA A 126 6.34 -6.75 12.92
C ALA A 126 6.36 -6.46 14.42
N THR A 127 6.93 -7.38 15.22
CA THR A 127 6.99 -7.27 16.68
C THR A 127 8.37 -7.57 17.23
N ILE A 128 8.69 -7.03 18.40
CA ILE A 128 9.88 -7.36 19.18
C ILE A 128 9.51 -7.70 20.63
N PRO A 129 10.32 -8.46 21.34
CA PRO A 129 10.18 -8.61 22.79
C PRO A 129 10.30 -7.27 23.50
N CYS A 130 9.52 -7.06 24.54
CA CYS A 130 9.62 -5.91 25.44
C CYS A 130 9.65 -6.36 26.90
N THR A 131 10.01 -5.45 27.80
CA THR A 131 9.85 -5.69 29.23
C THR A 131 8.38 -5.92 29.55
N PRO A 132 8.00 -7.06 30.13
CA PRO A 132 6.59 -7.35 30.41
C PRO A 132 5.91 -6.27 31.27
N TYR A 133 4.71 -5.89 30.88
CA TYR A 133 3.86 -4.97 31.64
C TYR A 133 2.41 -5.45 31.57
N THR A 134 1.61 -5.06 32.56
CA THR A 134 0.17 -5.34 32.54
C THR A 134 -0.54 -4.19 31.83
N ASP A 135 -1.28 -4.52 30.78
CA ASP A 135 -2.12 -3.54 30.09
C ASP A 135 -3.25 -3.10 31.04
N PRO A 136 -3.38 -1.78 31.32
CA PRO A 136 -4.34 -1.31 32.28
C PRO A 136 -5.80 -1.40 31.83
N TYR A 137 -6.07 -1.63 30.56
CA TYR A 137 -7.43 -1.78 30.01
C TYR A 137 -7.87 -3.22 29.91
N SER A 138 -7.02 -4.10 29.37
CA SER A 138 -7.33 -5.52 29.24
C SER A 138 -6.98 -6.34 30.48
N GLY A 139 -6.04 -5.85 31.32
CA GLY A 139 -5.48 -6.61 32.43
C GLY A 139 -4.50 -7.71 32.00
N GLU A 140 -4.22 -7.85 30.73
CA GLU A 140 -3.32 -8.86 30.19
C GLU A 140 -1.84 -8.47 30.34
N VAL A 141 -0.98 -9.48 30.47
CA VAL A 141 0.47 -9.28 30.48
C VAL A 141 0.98 -9.22 29.04
N VAL A 142 1.46 -8.06 28.63
CA VAL A 142 2.05 -7.82 27.33
C VAL A 142 3.55 -7.97 27.44
N SER A 143 4.14 -8.85 26.62
CA SER A 143 5.59 -9.12 26.56
C SER A 143 6.22 -8.85 25.19
N THR A 144 5.42 -8.39 24.24
CA THR A 144 5.85 -8.03 22.89
C THR A 144 5.37 -6.62 22.56
N ARG A 145 6.14 -5.91 21.74
CA ARG A 145 5.77 -4.60 21.22
C ARG A 145 5.61 -4.67 19.72
N VAL A 146 4.51 -4.14 19.23
CA VAL A 146 4.30 -3.94 17.80
C VAL A 146 5.19 -2.77 17.35
N LEU A 147 5.96 -3.02 16.29
CA LEU A 147 6.78 -2.03 15.62
C LEU A 147 5.99 -1.33 14.52
N ASP A 148 5.31 -2.13 13.70
CA ASP A 148 4.50 -1.65 12.58
C ASP A 148 3.53 -2.75 12.12
N SER A 149 2.51 -2.35 11.35
CA SER A 149 1.50 -3.24 10.78
C SER A 149 1.14 -2.76 9.37
N ILE A 150 1.21 -3.66 8.40
CA ILE A 150 0.90 -3.37 6.99
C ILE A 150 -0.29 -4.22 6.56
N TYR A 151 -1.29 -3.59 5.96
CA TYR A 151 -2.40 -4.27 5.32
C TYR A 151 -2.00 -4.73 3.93
N ILE A 152 -2.29 -5.98 3.62
CA ILE A 152 -2.11 -6.56 2.29
C ILE A 152 -3.42 -7.14 1.81
N ASP A 153 -3.60 -7.11 0.50
CA ASP A 153 -4.72 -7.73 -0.18
C ASP A 153 -4.26 -9.03 -0.84
N VAL A 154 -4.92 -10.14 -0.51
CA VAL A 154 -4.63 -11.44 -1.11
C VAL A 154 -5.80 -11.85 -1.99
N LYS A 155 -5.58 -11.92 -3.28
CA LYS A 155 -6.60 -12.25 -4.30
C LYS A 155 -6.03 -13.14 -5.39
N GLU A 156 -6.89 -14.01 -5.91
CA GLU A 156 -6.60 -14.61 -7.20
C GLU A 156 -6.70 -13.53 -8.28
N PHE A 157 -5.61 -13.27 -8.95
CA PHE A 157 -5.59 -12.37 -10.09
C PHE A 157 -4.75 -12.93 -11.22
N THR A 158 -5.21 -12.71 -12.43
CA THR A 158 -4.42 -12.93 -13.63
C THR A 158 -3.86 -11.59 -14.09
N THR A 159 -2.58 -11.56 -14.43
CA THR A 159 -2.01 -10.37 -15.06
C THR A 159 -2.83 -10.10 -16.33
N PRO A 160 -3.42 -8.92 -16.50
CA PRO A 160 -4.12 -8.60 -17.73
C PRO A 160 -3.20 -8.82 -18.92
N ALA A 161 -3.72 -9.43 -19.97
CA ALA A 161 -2.92 -9.65 -21.17
C ALA A 161 -2.64 -8.35 -21.96
N TYR A 162 -3.26 -7.25 -21.56
CA TYR A 162 -3.23 -5.98 -22.28
C TYR A 162 -3.22 -4.78 -21.33
N THR A 163 -2.80 -3.64 -21.86
CA THR A 163 -2.89 -2.32 -21.23
C THR A 163 -3.91 -1.45 -21.98
N ILE A 164 -4.43 -0.43 -21.32
CA ILE A 164 -5.36 0.52 -21.94
C ILE A 164 -4.77 1.92 -21.76
N ALA A 165 -4.54 2.61 -22.87
CA ALA A 165 -4.26 4.04 -22.89
C ALA A 165 -5.54 4.80 -23.23
N GLY A 166 -5.79 5.94 -22.57
CA GLY A 166 -6.94 6.80 -22.84
C GLY A 166 -6.50 8.25 -22.89
N GLU A 167 -7.04 8.98 -23.87
CA GLU A 167 -6.84 10.41 -24.04
C GLU A 167 -8.20 11.09 -24.28
N VAL A 168 -8.34 12.33 -23.85
CA VAL A 168 -9.49 13.18 -24.15
C VAL A 168 -9.07 14.35 -25.03
N ASP A 169 -10.00 14.86 -25.82
CA ASP A 169 -9.76 15.92 -26.84
C ASP A 169 -9.53 17.31 -26.25
N GLY A 170 -9.54 17.47 -24.92
CA GLY A 170 -9.28 18.75 -24.25
C GLY A 170 -8.71 18.58 -22.85
N ILE A 171 -8.31 19.70 -22.24
CA ILE A 171 -7.73 19.74 -20.87
C ILE A 171 -8.75 20.26 -19.86
N ILE A 172 -9.67 21.14 -20.26
CA ILE A 172 -10.67 21.77 -19.41
C ILE A 172 -12.01 21.77 -20.15
N TYR A 173 -13.06 21.33 -19.48
CA TYR A 173 -14.42 21.29 -20.00
C TYR A 173 -15.36 22.02 -19.06
N ARG A 174 -16.40 22.62 -19.60
CA ARG A 174 -17.55 23.16 -18.86
C ARG A 174 -18.61 22.09 -18.75
N TYR A 175 -19.48 22.22 -17.76
CA TYR A 175 -20.64 21.35 -17.64
C TYR A 175 -21.48 21.39 -18.92
N GLY A 176 -21.76 20.22 -19.49
CA GLY A 176 -22.52 20.05 -20.72
C GLY A 176 -21.69 20.11 -22.01
N ASP A 177 -20.41 20.43 -21.95
CA ASP A 177 -19.52 20.36 -23.13
C ASP A 177 -19.43 18.91 -23.64
N GLU A 178 -19.30 18.76 -24.95
CA GLU A 178 -19.07 17.47 -25.57
C GLU A 178 -17.57 17.10 -25.43
N VAL A 179 -17.30 15.90 -24.95
CA VAL A 179 -15.96 15.37 -24.73
C VAL A 179 -15.80 14.10 -25.55
N THR A 180 -14.73 14.00 -26.30
CA THR A 180 -14.38 12.77 -27.02
C THR A 180 -13.19 12.09 -26.34
N ALA A 181 -13.40 10.88 -25.81
CA ALA A 181 -12.32 10.02 -25.34
C ALA A 181 -11.87 9.06 -26.44
N THR A 182 -10.57 9.00 -26.64
CA THR A 182 -9.91 8.01 -27.51
C THR A 182 -9.25 6.96 -26.64
N ILE A 183 -9.58 5.69 -26.85
CA ILE A 183 -9.16 4.56 -26.04
C ILE A 183 -8.37 3.59 -26.92
N THR A 184 -7.17 3.26 -26.51
CA THR A 184 -6.26 2.39 -27.29
C THR A 184 -5.79 1.22 -26.40
N PRO A 185 -6.49 0.09 -26.41
CA PRO A 185 -6.00 -1.12 -25.76
C PRO A 185 -4.93 -1.79 -26.64
N THR A 186 -3.85 -2.22 -26.00
CA THR A 186 -2.76 -2.95 -26.66
C THR A 186 -2.30 -4.12 -25.80
N PHE A 187 -1.86 -5.19 -26.41
CA PHE A 187 -1.07 -6.19 -25.69
C PHE A 187 0.23 -5.58 -25.16
N TYR A 188 0.88 -6.25 -24.20
CA TYR A 188 2.14 -5.75 -23.61
C TYR A 188 3.28 -5.60 -24.62
N ASP A 189 3.23 -6.30 -25.73
CA ASP A 189 4.18 -6.18 -26.85
C ASP A 189 3.87 -4.99 -27.78
N GLY A 190 2.82 -4.21 -27.48
CA GLY A 190 2.37 -3.09 -28.28
C GLY A 190 1.41 -3.44 -29.43
N THR A 191 1.06 -4.73 -29.59
CA THR A 191 0.09 -5.15 -30.63
C THR A 191 -1.29 -4.58 -30.32
N PRO A 192 -1.95 -3.86 -31.25
CA PRO A 192 -3.31 -3.37 -31.05
C PRO A 192 -4.34 -4.49 -30.89
N LEU A 193 -5.46 -4.21 -30.21
CA LEU A 193 -6.62 -5.10 -30.09
C LEU A 193 -7.74 -4.63 -31.02
N PRO A 194 -7.83 -5.09 -32.29
CA PRO A 194 -8.88 -4.68 -33.20
C PRO A 194 -10.18 -5.45 -32.91
N ASN A 195 -11.32 -4.78 -33.18
CA ASN A 195 -12.67 -5.33 -33.01
C ASN A 195 -12.92 -5.90 -31.58
N TYR A 196 -12.30 -5.30 -30.58
CA TYR A 196 -12.40 -5.75 -29.19
C TYR A 196 -13.46 -4.94 -28.43
N PRO A 197 -14.41 -5.59 -27.75
CA PRO A 197 -15.41 -4.88 -26.94
C PRO A 197 -14.79 -4.38 -25.64
N LEU A 198 -15.06 -3.12 -25.32
CA LEU A 198 -14.66 -2.45 -24.09
C LEU A 198 -15.88 -1.92 -23.37
N GLU A 199 -15.91 -2.02 -22.07
CA GLU A 199 -16.86 -1.31 -21.24
C GLU A 199 -16.28 0.06 -20.86
N PHE A 200 -17.04 1.11 -21.18
CA PHE A 200 -16.73 2.50 -20.81
C PHE A 200 -17.72 2.96 -19.75
N SER A 201 -17.25 3.55 -18.68
CA SER A 201 -18.08 4.14 -17.64
C SER A 201 -17.48 5.45 -17.13
N LEU A 202 -18.33 6.34 -16.63
CA LEU A 202 -17.92 7.57 -15.97
C LEU A 202 -17.98 7.37 -14.46
N PHE A 203 -16.90 7.66 -13.76
CA PHE A 203 -16.89 7.63 -12.31
C PHE A 203 -17.40 8.95 -11.74
N ASN A 204 -18.45 8.88 -10.93
CA ASN A 204 -18.98 10.03 -10.21
C ASN A 204 -18.33 10.10 -8.81
N PRO A 205 -17.43 11.07 -8.56
CA PRO A 205 -16.72 11.17 -7.28
C PRO A 205 -17.63 11.57 -6.11
N TYR A 206 -18.82 12.11 -6.37
CA TYR A 206 -19.76 12.51 -5.32
C TYR A 206 -20.64 11.35 -4.83
N SER A 207 -21.04 10.47 -5.74
CA SER A 207 -21.82 9.27 -5.38
C SER A 207 -20.97 8.04 -5.12
N GLY A 208 -19.71 8.05 -5.56
CA GLY A 208 -18.82 6.88 -5.53
C GLY A 208 -19.18 5.79 -6.53
N ASN A 209 -20.10 6.06 -7.46
CA ASN A 209 -20.62 5.08 -8.41
C ASN A 209 -20.05 5.30 -9.82
N PHE A 210 -20.07 4.22 -10.62
CA PHE A 210 -19.87 4.28 -12.06
C PHE A 210 -21.22 4.48 -12.75
N GLU A 211 -21.28 5.48 -13.61
CA GLU A 211 -22.49 5.89 -14.32
C GLU A 211 -22.25 5.91 -15.83
N ALA A 212 -23.31 6.04 -16.61
CA ALA A 212 -23.26 6.08 -18.08
C ALA A 212 -22.47 4.92 -18.70
N VAL A 213 -22.68 3.70 -18.19
CA VAL A 213 -22.01 2.49 -18.69
C VAL A 213 -22.39 2.22 -20.15
N ARG A 214 -21.38 2.08 -21.03
CA ARG A 214 -21.55 1.82 -22.47
C ARG A 214 -20.56 0.77 -22.94
N THR A 215 -20.98 -0.08 -23.86
CA THR A 215 -20.07 -0.96 -24.57
C THR A 215 -19.63 -0.26 -25.85
N VAL A 216 -18.32 -0.16 -26.06
CA VAL A 216 -17.69 0.37 -27.27
C VAL A 216 -16.76 -0.68 -27.88
N THR A 217 -16.61 -0.67 -29.19
CA THR A 217 -15.74 -1.66 -29.86
C THR A 217 -14.62 -0.92 -30.57
N THR A 218 -13.39 -1.43 -30.44
CA THR A 218 -12.25 -0.88 -31.17
C THR A 218 -12.41 -1.12 -32.68
N ASP A 219 -11.90 -0.18 -33.46
CA ASP A 219 -11.83 -0.30 -34.91
C ASP A 219 -10.74 -1.30 -35.39
N ALA A 220 -10.54 -1.38 -36.70
CA ALA A 220 -9.53 -2.27 -37.28
C ALA A 220 -8.07 -1.88 -36.88
N GLN A 221 -7.87 -0.68 -36.38
CA GLN A 221 -6.59 -0.18 -35.87
C GLN A 221 -6.45 -0.37 -34.35
N GLY A 222 -7.47 -0.93 -33.68
CA GLY A 222 -7.46 -1.13 -32.24
C GLY A 222 -7.81 0.13 -31.44
N VAL A 223 -8.50 1.10 -32.04
CA VAL A 223 -8.86 2.37 -31.41
C VAL A 223 -10.38 2.44 -31.22
N ALA A 224 -10.83 2.77 -30.02
CA ALA A 224 -12.22 3.10 -29.75
C ALA A 224 -12.37 4.61 -29.45
N ARG A 225 -13.49 5.20 -29.89
CA ARG A 225 -13.85 6.58 -29.57
C ARG A 225 -15.22 6.65 -28.94
N VAL A 226 -15.30 7.38 -27.85
CA VAL A 226 -16.54 7.58 -27.08
C VAL A 226 -16.79 9.05 -26.90
N THR A 227 -17.96 9.52 -27.29
CA THR A 227 -18.39 10.89 -27.04
C THR A 227 -19.41 10.91 -25.91
N PHE A 228 -19.23 11.80 -24.94
CA PHE A 228 -20.11 12.00 -23.79
C PHE A 228 -20.16 13.48 -23.42
N LYS A 229 -21.09 13.88 -22.56
CA LYS A 229 -21.16 15.25 -22.04
C LYS A 229 -20.44 15.37 -20.70
N ALA A 230 -19.64 16.42 -20.54
CA ALA A 230 -19.02 16.72 -19.25
C ALA A 230 -20.11 16.92 -18.18
N GLY A 231 -20.03 16.14 -17.08
CA GLY A 231 -21.05 16.09 -16.04
C GLY A 231 -22.21 15.14 -16.33
N GLU A 232 -22.16 14.34 -17.39
CA GLU A 232 -23.16 13.28 -17.64
C GLU A 232 -23.17 12.29 -16.48
N GLY A 233 -24.35 11.96 -15.96
CA GLY A 233 -24.50 11.07 -14.81
C GLY A 233 -24.34 11.75 -13.44
N VAL A 234 -23.86 13.01 -13.38
CA VAL A 234 -23.78 13.76 -12.13
C VAL A 234 -25.14 14.37 -11.84
N THR A 235 -25.94 13.73 -10.99
CA THR A 235 -27.12 14.36 -10.41
C THR A 235 -26.69 15.33 -9.33
N GLU A 236 -26.89 16.63 -9.53
CA GLU A 236 -26.77 17.60 -8.45
C GLU A 236 -27.71 17.18 -7.32
N GLY A 237 -27.14 16.84 -6.17
CA GLY A 237 -27.93 16.67 -4.95
C GLY A 237 -28.63 17.99 -4.62
N LYS A 238 -29.97 17.96 -4.65
CA LYS A 238 -30.81 19.05 -4.13
C LYS A 238 -30.76 19.06 -2.62
#